data_8c69bbccce0cb6fa587c36a9245d3998
#
_entry.id   8c69bbccce0cb6fa587c36a9245d3998
#
_cell.length_a   1.000
_cell.length_b   1.000
_cell.length_c   1.000
_cell.angle_alpha   90.00
_cell.angle_beta   90.00
_cell.angle_gamma   90.00
#
_symmetry.space_group_name_H-M   'P 1'
#
loop_
_entity.id
_entity.type
_entity.pdbx_description
1 polymer ?
#
loop_
_entity_poly.entity_id
_entity_poly.type
_entity_poly.pdbx_seq_one_letter_code
_entity_poly.pdbx_strand_id
1 'polypeptide(L)'
;MTRVGMGVMTAVLLAAATAGWAQHGGHQPDAGVEPHRRLKACATESDAVLREGYGAGLAFAADENGYPGPVHVLELKDRLALTPEQEATMTALREAMFARARPATARLLDAEARLAALFAGGRADEPSVRATVTQVERARTEVRLAHLLTHLATRDALTEGQRGTYQALRWGPR
;
A
#
# COMPACT_ATOMS: atom_id res chain seq x y z
N MET A 1 62.89 23.84 -60.90
CA MET A 1 63.22 22.90 -59.86
C MET A 1 62.34 23.22 -58.66
N THR A 2 61.23 22.56 -58.56
CA THR A 2 60.12 22.87 -57.64
C THR A 2 60.08 21.79 -56.54
N ARG A 3 60.26 22.14 -55.31
CA ARG A 3 60.11 21.25 -54.17
C ARG A 3 58.71 21.40 -53.60
N VAL A 4 57.94 20.29 -53.60
CA VAL A 4 56.65 20.18 -52.98
C VAL A 4 56.89 19.84 -51.50
N GLY A 5 56.37 20.70 -50.63
CA GLY A 5 56.33 20.45 -49.18
C GLY A 5 55.07 19.69 -48.79
N MET A 6 55.24 18.54 -48.20
CA MET A 6 54.18 17.69 -47.69
C MET A 6 53.83 18.09 -46.23
N GLY A 7 52.66 18.72 -46.06
CA GLY A 7 52.18 19.10 -44.73
C GLY A 7 51.53 17.87 -44.05
N VAL A 8 52.03 17.58 -42.86
CA VAL A 8 51.50 16.56 -41.99
C VAL A 8 50.33 17.17 -41.21
N MET A 9 49.10 16.70 -41.48
CA MET A 9 47.92 17.03 -40.69
C MET A 9 47.85 16.12 -39.47
N THR A 10 48.09 16.70 -38.30
CA THR A 10 47.91 16.00 -37.02
C THR A 10 46.44 16.03 -36.64
N ALA A 11 45.76 14.90 -36.71
CA ALA A 11 44.39 14.77 -36.23
C ALA A 11 44.39 14.63 -34.70
N VAL A 12 43.84 15.64 -34.02
CA VAL A 12 43.58 15.58 -32.56
C VAL A 12 42.26 14.84 -32.36
N LEU A 13 42.34 13.60 -31.84
CA LEU A 13 41.19 12.86 -31.39
C LEU A 13 40.75 13.41 -30.02
N LEU A 14 39.64 14.16 -29.99
CA LEU A 14 38.90 14.46 -28.74
C LEU A 14 38.16 13.21 -28.30
N ALA A 15 38.65 12.55 -27.24
CA ALA A 15 37.89 11.54 -26.53
C ALA A 15 36.77 12.21 -25.71
N ALA A 16 35.54 12.14 -26.18
CA ALA A 16 34.36 12.52 -25.41
C ALA A 16 34.11 11.45 -24.31
N ALA A 17 34.41 11.83 -23.08
CA ALA A 17 34.02 11.05 -21.92
C ALA A 17 32.50 11.13 -21.78
N THR A 18 31.77 10.08 -22.20
CA THR A 18 30.36 9.91 -21.90
C THR A 18 30.25 9.51 -20.42
N ALA A 19 29.86 10.47 -19.56
CA ALA A 19 29.43 10.19 -18.21
C ALA A 19 28.20 9.29 -18.29
N GLY A 20 28.36 8.02 -17.93
CA GLY A 20 27.27 7.07 -17.79
C GLY A 20 26.35 7.51 -16.66
N TRP A 21 25.21 8.07 -17.01
CA TRP A 21 24.10 8.24 -16.09
C TRP A 21 23.58 6.86 -15.77
N ALA A 22 23.75 6.40 -14.51
CA ALA A 22 23.12 5.20 -14.02
C ALA A 22 21.61 5.39 -14.18
N GLN A 23 21.04 4.63 -15.10
CA GLN A 23 19.60 4.50 -15.24
C GLN A 23 19.10 3.76 -13.99
N HIS A 24 18.61 4.50 -12.98
CA HIS A 24 17.68 3.95 -12.03
C HIS A 24 16.53 3.38 -12.86
N GLY A 25 16.31 2.06 -12.77
CA GLY A 25 15.24 1.37 -13.46
C GLY A 25 13.89 2.01 -13.11
N GLY A 26 13.53 3.02 -13.89
CA GLY A 26 12.18 3.55 -13.88
C GLY A 26 11.26 2.43 -14.33
N HIS A 27 10.29 2.10 -13.51
CA HIS A 27 9.11 1.35 -13.91
C HIS A 27 8.56 2.08 -15.16
N GLN A 28 8.83 1.54 -16.34
CA GLN A 28 8.18 2.03 -17.55
C GLN A 28 6.69 1.72 -17.38
N PRO A 29 5.82 2.73 -17.36
CA PRO A 29 4.39 2.43 -17.38
C PRO A 29 4.11 1.73 -18.71
N ASP A 30 3.47 0.58 -18.65
CA ASP A 30 2.99 -0.16 -19.82
C ASP A 30 2.29 0.81 -20.77
N ALA A 31 2.94 1.07 -21.93
CA ALA A 31 2.54 2.09 -22.89
C ALA A 31 1.30 1.66 -23.72
N GLY A 32 0.30 1.07 -23.10
CA GLY A 32 -0.89 0.56 -23.79
C GLY A 32 -2.17 0.50 -22.98
N VAL A 33 -2.13 0.72 -21.66
CA VAL A 33 -3.35 0.68 -20.84
C VAL A 33 -3.83 2.10 -20.56
N GLU A 34 -5.00 2.43 -21.06
CA GLU A 34 -5.68 3.70 -20.82
C GLU A 34 -5.70 4.05 -19.32
N PRO A 35 -5.37 5.28 -18.90
CA PRO A 35 -5.29 5.65 -17.49
C PRO A 35 -6.54 5.30 -16.67
N HIS A 36 -7.74 5.45 -17.25
CA HIS A 36 -9.00 5.10 -16.59
C HIS A 36 -9.17 3.59 -16.35
N ARG A 37 -8.59 2.72 -17.21
CA ARG A 37 -8.59 1.27 -16.98
C ARG A 37 -7.72 0.89 -15.79
N ARG A 38 -6.58 1.56 -15.62
CA ARG A 38 -5.71 1.35 -14.44
C ARG A 38 -6.40 1.76 -13.15
N LEU A 39 -7.03 2.93 -13.13
CA LEU A 39 -7.78 3.39 -11.96
C LEU A 39 -8.90 2.41 -11.59
N LYS A 40 -9.64 1.91 -12.58
CA LYS A 40 -10.70 0.93 -12.36
C LYS A 40 -10.15 -0.41 -11.84
N ALA A 41 -9.04 -0.89 -12.39
CA ALA A 41 -8.40 -2.13 -11.93
C ALA A 41 -7.90 -2.00 -10.48
N CYS A 42 -7.23 -0.91 -10.13
CA CYS A 42 -6.78 -0.65 -8.76
C CYS A 42 -7.96 -0.57 -7.77
N ALA A 43 -9.07 0.08 -8.13
CA ALA A 43 -10.25 0.15 -7.30
C ALA A 43 -10.85 -1.25 -7.06
N THR A 44 -10.97 -2.06 -8.11
CA THR A 44 -11.52 -3.42 -8.02
C THR A 44 -10.64 -4.34 -7.16
N GLU A 45 -9.32 -4.24 -7.28
CA GLU A 45 -8.37 -4.99 -6.46
C GLU A 45 -8.48 -4.60 -4.98
N SER A 46 -8.54 -3.29 -4.70
CA SER A 46 -8.74 -2.79 -3.33
C SER A 46 -10.05 -3.28 -2.72
N ASP A 47 -11.13 -3.31 -3.49
CA ASP A 47 -12.43 -3.81 -3.06
C ASP A 47 -12.39 -5.30 -2.72
N ALA A 48 -11.69 -6.13 -3.50
CA ALA A 48 -11.52 -7.55 -3.23
C ALA A 48 -10.80 -7.78 -1.89
N VAL A 49 -9.66 -7.10 -1.69
CA VAL A 49 -8.89 -7.15 -0.44
C VAL A 49 -9.73 -6.72 0.77
N LEU A 50 -10.50 -5.64 0.64
CA LEU A 50 -11.40 -5.17 1.68
C LEU A 50 -12.50 -6.19 2.01
N ARG A 51 -13.09 -6.86 1.00
CA ARG A 51 -14.16 -7.88 1.20
C ARG A 51 -13.69 -9.07 2.02
N GLU A 52 -12.45 -9.45 1.89
CA GLU A 52 -11.82 -10.51 2.71
C GLU A 52 -11.62 -10.08 4.16
N GLY A 53 -11.71 -8.79 4.47
CA GLY A 53 -11.55 -8.21 5.80
C GLY A 53 -10.20 -7.59 6.05
N TYR A 54 -9.34 -7.50 5.03
CA TYR A 54 -8.06 -6.80 5.11
C TYR A 54 -8.23 -5.28 4.98
N GLY A 55 -7.26 -4.54 5.50
CA GLY A 55 -7.34 -3.09 5.60
C GLY A 55 -6.99 -2.30 4.34
N ALA A 56 -6.56 -2.94 3.25
CA ALA A 56 -6.15 -2.28 1.99
C ALA A 56 -5.33 -0.99 2.21
N GLY A 57 -4.33 -1.05 3.10
CA GLY A 57 -3.47 0.09 3.44
C GLY A 57 -4.03 1.07 4.49
N LEU A 58 -5.26 0.91 4.96
CA LEU A 58 -5.86 1.82 5.95
C LEU A 58 -5.13 1.85 7.31
N ALA A 59 -4.34 0.81 7.64
CA ALA A 59 -3.52 0.73 8.84
C ALA A 59 -2.01 0.89 8.56
N PHE A 60 -1.60 1.28 7.36
CA PHE A 60 -0.21 1.42 6.96
C PHE A 60 0.59 2.28 7.95
N ALA A 61 0.05 3.43 8.35
CA ALA A 61 0.70 4.34 9.30
C ALA A 61 1.01 3.69 10.66
N ALA A 62 0.24 2.69 11.10
CA ALA A 62 0.53 1.93 12.31
C ALA A 62 1.63 0.90 12.04
N ASP A 63 1.49 0.10 10.97
CA ASP A 63 2.38 -1.02 10.66
C ASP A 63 3.83 -0.55 10.43
N GLU A 64 4.04 0.48 9.62
CA GLU A 64 5.38 1.05 9.35
C GLU A 64 6.03 1.70 10.58
N ASN A 65 5.25 2.08 11.59
CA ASN A 65 5.73 2.76 12.80
C ASN A 65 5.83 1.84 14.03
N GLY A 66 5.94 0.52 13.83
CA GLY A 66 6.20 -0.45 14.89
C GLY A 66 4.96 -0.88 15.66
N TYR A 67 3.78 -0.70 15.08
CA TYR A 67 2.51 -1.24 15.55
C TYR A 67 2.06 -2.37 14.61
N PRO A 68 2.53 -3.61 14.82
CA PRO A 68 2.26 -4.70 13.88
C PRO A 68 0.80 -5.12 13.87
N GLY A 69 0.34 -5.63 12.72
CA GLY A 69 -0.96 -6.28 12.62
C GLY A 69 -0.89 -7.77 12.94
N PRO A 70 -1.94 -8.39 13.52
CA PRO A 70 -1.89 -9.78 13.97
C PRO A 70 -1.72 -10.77 12.81
N VAL A 71 -2.18 -10.45 11.61
CA VAL A 71 -1.99 -11.29 10.42
C VAL A 71 -0.51 -11.48 10.13
N HIS A 72 0.23 -10.37 10.03
CA HIS A 72 1.66 -10.40 9.71
C HIS A 72 2.52 -10.93 10.88
N VAL A 73 2.07 -10.74 12.11
CA VAL A 73 2.71 -11.36 13.28
C VAL A 73 2.61 -12.89 13.21
N LEU A 74 1.45 -13.42 12.84
CA LEU A 74 1.25 -14.86 12.66
C LEU A 74 2.05 -15.42 11.47
N GLU A 75 2.18 -14.67 10.38
CA GLU A 75 3.03 -15.05 9.24
C GLU A 75 4.51 -15.15 9.62
N LEU A 76 4.94 -14.36 10.59
CA LEU A 76 6.32 -14.30 11.08
C LEU A 76 6.52 -15.01 12.42
N LYS A 77 5.57 -15.83 12.88
CA LYS A 77 5.53 -16.40 14.22
C LYS A 77 6.82 -17.11 14.64
N ASP A 78 7.40 -17.92 13.75
CA ASP A 78 8.63 -18.66 14.03
C ASP A 78 9.85 -17.70 14.14
N ARG A 79 9.88 -16.67 13.30
CA ARG A 79 10.96 -15.66 13.31
C ARG A 79 10.86 -14.73 14.52
N LEU A 80 9.66 -14.53 15.05
CA LEU A 80 9.38 -13.76 16.26
C LEU A 80 9.46 -14.62 17.52
N ALA A 81 9.64 -15.95 17.38
CA ALA A 81 9.62 -16.92 18.49
C ALA A 81 8.41 -16.70 19.40
N LEU A 82 7.20 -16.66 18.83
CA LEU A 82 5.98 -16.49 19.62
C LEU A 82 5.78 -17.69 20.56
N THR A 83 5.31 -17.42 21.79
CA THR A 83 4.84 -18.49 22.65
C THR A 83 3.48 -19.02 22.17
N PRO A 84 3.07 -20.24 22.56
CA PRO A 84 1.73 -20.75 22.23
C PRO A 84 0.60 -19.82 22.68
N GLU A 85 0.75 -19.15 23.81
CA GLU A 85 -0.22 -18.19 24.35
C GLU A 85 -0.27 -16.92 23.50
N GLN A 86 0.88 -16.46 22.99
CA GLN A 86 0.93 -15.35 22.06
C GLN A 86 0.31 -15.71 20.72
N GLU A 87 0.56 -16.90 20.16
CA GLU A 87 -0.08 -17.36 18.94
C GLU A 87 -1.60 -17.41 19.09
N ALA A 88 -2.11 -17.94 20.21
CA ALA A 88 -3.54 -17.97 20.52
C ALA A 88 -4.12 -16.54 20.60
N THR A 89 -3.41 -15.62 21.26
CA THR A 89 -3.80 -14.22 21.37
C THR A 89 -3.85 -13.53 20.00
N MET A 90 -2.83 -13.71 19.15
CA MET A 90 -2.79 -13.15 17.80
C MET A 90 -3.93 -13.71 16.93
N THR A 91 -4.23 -14.99 17.05
CA THR A 91 -5.35 -15.63 16.36
C THR A 91 -6.68 -14.99 16.78
N ALA A 92 -6.93 -14.84 18.07
CA ALA A 92 -8.14 -14.20 18.59
C ALA A 92 -8.27 -12.74 18.16
N LEU A 93 -7.17 -11.97 18.17
CA LEU A 93 -7.14 -10.58 17.70
C LEU A 93 -7.47 -10.48 16.21
N ARG A 94 -6.90 -11.37 15.38
CA ARG A 94 -7.21 -11.44 13.94
C ARG A 94 -8.68 -11.74 13.70
N GLU A 95 -9.23 -12.73 14.37
CA GLU A 95 -10.64 -13.12 14.23
C GLU A 95 -11.59 -12.01 14.66
N ALA A 96 -11.31 -11.36 15.79
CA ALA A 96 -12.08 -10.22 16.27
C ALA A 96 -11.99 -9.01 15.35
N MET A 97 -10.83 -8.79 14.73
CA MET A 97 -10.64 -7.76 13.70
C MET A 97 -11.53 -8.04 12.48
N PHE A 98 -11.47 -9.26 11.93
CA PHE A 98 -12.26 -9.63 10.76
C PHE A 98 -13.77 -9.60 11.05
N ALA A 99 -14.20 -10.03 12.24
CA ALA A 99 -15.59 -9.95 12.65
C ALA A 99 -16.14 -8.50 12.66
N ARG A 100 -15.29 -7.51 12.93
CA ARG A 100 -15.65 -6.08 12.87
C ARG A 100 -15.46 -5.48 11.49
N ALA A 101 -14.36 -5.81 10.81
CA ALA A 101 -13.99 -5.22 9.53
C ALA A 101 -14.95 -5.63 8.40
N ARG A 102 -15.30 -6.91 8.28
CA ARG A 102 -16.15 -7.40 7.18
C ARG A 102 -17.51 -6.71 7.08
N PRO A 103 -18.33 -6.60 8.15
CA PRO A 103 -19.60 -5.89 8.05
C PRO A 103 -19.42 -4.37 7.82
N ALA A 104 -18.35 -3.76 8.35
CA ALA A 104 -18.03 -2.36 8.07
C ALA A 104 -17.65 -2.15 6.59
N THR A 105 -16.86 -3.06 6.03
CA THR A 105 -16.53 -3.07 4.59
C THR A 105 -17.76 -3.23 3.72
N ALA A 106 -18.68 -4.13 4.08
CA ALA A 106 -19.93 -4.29 3.32
C ALA A 106 -20.71 -2.96 3.25
N ARG A 107 -20.81 -2.24 4.38
CA ARG A 107 -21.44 -0.90 4.42
C ARG A 107 -20.66 0.14 3.59
N LEU A 108 -19.33 0.11 3.61
CA LEU A 108 -18.50 1.00 2.80
C LEU A 108 -18.76 0.78 1.31
N LEU A 109 -18.67 -0.45 0.84
CA LEU A 109 -18.85 -0.77 -0.58
C LEU A 109 -20.28 -0.48 -1.07
N ASP A 110 -21.29 -0.69 -0.23
CA ASP A 110 -22.66 -0.35 -0.54
C ASP A 110 -22.86 1.19 -0.60
N ALA A 111 -22.24 1.96 0.28
CA ALA A 111 -22.27 3.41 0.24
C ALA A 111 -21.54 3.96 -1.01
N GLU A 112 -20.39 3.41 -1.39
CA GLU A 112 -19.68 3.75 -2.63
C GLU A 112 -20.53 3.43 -3.87
N ALA A 113 -21.19 2.28 -3.89
CA ALA A 113 -22.11 1.92 -4.99
C ALA A 113 -23.27 2.90 -5.10
N ARG A 114 -23.85 3.36 -3.98
CA ARG A 114 -24.88 4.41 -3.98
C ARG A 114 -24.35 5.74 -4.52
N LEU A 115 -23.15 6.14 -4.12
CA LEU A 115 -22.50 7.34 -4.64
C LEU A 115 -22.33 7.25 -6.17
N ALA A 116 -21.81 6.13 -6.67
CA ALA A 116 -21.65 5.90 -8.10
C ALA A 116 -23.01 5.95 -8.84
N ALA A 117 -24.07 5.38 -8.26
CA ALA A 117 -25.39 5.36 -8.85
C ALA A 117 -26.03 6.76 -8.97
N LEU A 118 -25.72 7.72 -8.09
CA LEU A 118 -26.17 9.12 -8.21
C LEU A 118 -25.67 9.74 -9.52
N PHE A 119 -24.39 9.57 -9.81
CA PHE A 119 -23.75 10.12 -11.03
C PHE A 119 -24.20 9.35 -12.28
N ALA A 120 -24.22 8.02 -12.25
CA ALA A 120 -24.65 7.19 -13.37
C ALA A 120 -26.12 7.46 -13.78
N GLY A 121 -26.97 7.78 -12.83
CA GLY A 121 -28.38 8.08 -13.06
C GLY A 121 -28.67 9.54 -13.40
N GLY A 122 -27.67 10.42 -13.48
CA GLY A 122 -27.85 11.86 -13.72
C GLY A 122 -28.63 12.58 -12.61
N ARG A 123 -28.69 12.02 -11.40
CA ARG A 123 -29.47 12.55 -10.26
C ARG A 123 -28.59 13.16 -9.17
N ALA A 124 -27.29 13.37 -9.47
CA ALA A 124 -26.37 13.98 -8.54
C ALA A 124 -26.69 15.47 -8.39
N ASP A 125 -26.98 15.89 -7.16
CA ASP A 125 -27.04 17.27 -6.72
C ASP A 125 -26.16 17.47 -5.48
N GLU A 126 -25.88 18.70 -5.11
CA GLU A 126 -24.98 18.97 -3.99
C GLU A 126 -25.46 18.35 -2.66
N PRO A 127 -26.75 18.44 -2.25
CA PRO A 127 -27.20 17.82 -1.01
C PRO A 127 -27.06 16.30 -1.00
N SER A 128 -27.43 15.62 -2.08
CA SER A 128 -27.36 14.14 -2.17
C SER A 128 -25.92 13.64 -2.21
N VAL A 129 -25.02 14.34 -2.92
CA VAL A 129 -23.59 14.03 -2.94
C VAL A 129 -22.99 14.20 -1.55
N ARG A 130 -23.21 15.33 -0.85
CA ARG A 130 -22.71 15.54 0.51
C ARG A 130 -23.20 14.47 1.49
N ALA A 131 -24.49 14.15 1.45
CA ALA A 131 -25.07 13.12 2.32
C ALA A 131 -24.45 11.75 2.08
N THR A 132 -24.28 11.36 0.82
CA THR A 132 -23.75 10.04 0.44
C THR A 132 -22.26 9.94 0.75
N VAL A 133 -21.44 10.97 0.46
CA VAL A 133 -20.03 11.03 0.83
C VAL A 133 -19.85 10.93 2.35
N THR A 134 -20.71 11.59 3.13
CA THR A 134 -20.67 11.46 4.59
C THR A 134 -20.90 10.01 5.05
N GLN A 135 -21.78 9.26 4.40
CA GLN A 135 -22.01 7.84 4.69
C GLN A 135 -20.79 6.98 4.32
N VAL A 136 -20.19 7.23 3.15
CA VAL A 136 -18.95 6.58 2.70
C VAL A 136 -17.86 6.76 3.75
N GLU A 137 -17.58 7.99 4.16
CA GLU A 137 -16.49 8.27 5.09
C GLU A 137 -16.75 7.75 6.51
N ARG A 138 -18.00 7.71 6.97
CA ARG A 138 -18.35 7.04 8.23
C ARG A 138 -18.03 5.54 8.17
N ALA A 139 -18.45 4.86 7.11
CA ALA A 139 -18.17 3.44 6.94
C ALA A 139 -16.66 3.17 6.80
N ARG A 140 -15.94 4.01 6.06
CA ARG A 140 -14.47 3.94 5.93
C ARG A 140 -13.77 4.10 7.27
N THR A 141 -14.25 5.02 8.11
CA THR A 141 -13.74 5.21 9.47
C THR A 141 -13.90 3.96 10.31
N GLU A 142 -15.04 3.26 10.24
CA GLU A 142 -15.27 2.01 10.98
C GLU A 142 -14.30 0.91 10.54
N VAL A 143 -14.08 0.74 9.23
CA VAL A 143 -13.07 -0.22 8.71
C VAL A 143 -11.68 0.13 9.25
N ARG A 144 -11.27 1.40 9.13
CA ARG A 144 -9.96 1.87 9.60
C ARG A 144 -9.77 1.63 11.09
N LEU A 145 -10.77 1.96 11.91
CA LEU A 145 -10.70 1.76 13.36
C LEU A 145 -10.63 0.28 13.74
N ALA A 146 -11.35 -0.60 13.04
CA ALA A 146 -11.26 -2.04 13.26
C ALA A 146 -9.81 -2.54 13.14
N HIS A 147 -9.05 -2.03 12.18
CA HIS A 147 -7.64 -2.36 11.99
C HIS A 147 -6.74 -1.64 13.01
N LEU A 148 -6.78 -0.31 13.08
CA LEU A 148 -5.87 0.47 13.91
C LEU A 148 -5.94 0.10 15.39
N LEU A 149 -7.14 -0.12 15.94
CA LEU A 149 -7.30 -0.54 17.34
C LEU A 149 -6.75 -1.96 17.57
N THR A 150 -6.85 -2.83 16.57
CA THR A 150 -6.24 -4.16 16.63
C THR A 150 -4.71 -4.08 16.59
N HIS A 151 -4.13 -3.17 15.79
CA HIS A 151 -2.68 -2.94 15.81
C HIS A 151 -2.18 -2.49 17.19
N LEU A 152 -2.94 -1.65 17.91
CA LEU A 152 -2.60 -1.29 19.28
C LEU A 152 -2.57 -2.52 20.19
N ALA A 153 -3.63 -3.32 20.19
CA ALA A 153 -3.72 -4.53 21.00
C ALA A 153 -2.63 -5.57 20.64
N THR A 154 -2.30 -5.70 19.36
CA THR A 154 -1.22 -6.59 18.89
C THR A 154 0.14 -6.14 19.44
N ARG A 155 0.44 -4.84 19.36
CA ARG A 155 1.67 -4.27 19.94
C ARG A 155 1.79 -4.60 21.41
N ASP A 156 0.71 -4.45 22.18
CA ASP A 156 0.70 -4.63 23.64
C ASP A 156 0.88 -6.09 24.05
N ALA A 157 0.55 -7.04 23.16
CA ALA A 157 0.75 -8.48 23.38
C ALA A 157 2.15 -8.98 23.00
N LEU A 158 3.01 -8.13 22.42
CA LEU A 158 4.38 -8.46 22.01
C LEU A 158 5.41 -7.80 22.93
N THR A 159 6.52 -8.50 23.16
CA THR A 159 7.69 -7.93 23.83
C THR A 159 8.36 -6.86 22.95
N GLU A 160 9.20 -6.00 23.56
CA GLU A 160 9.96 -5.00 22.81
C GLU A 160 10.89 -5.65 21.79
N GLY A 161 11.57 -6.74 22.15
CA GLY A 161 12.46 -7.49 21.25
C GLY A 161 11.69 -8.06 20.04
N GLN A 162 10.50 -8.61 20.26
CA GLN A 162 9.65 -9.11 19.15
C GLN A 162 9.21 -7.97 18.22
N ARG A 163 8.84 -6.82 18.76
CA ARG A 163 8.50 -5.64 17.95
C ARG A 163 9.68 -5.13 17.13
N GLY A 164 10.87 -5.08 17.73
CA GLY A 164 12.12 -4.72 17.02
C GLY A 164 12.44 -5.69 15.90
N THR A 165 12.32 -7.00 16.15
CA THR A 165 12.52 -8.04 15.14
C THR A 165 11.48 -7.92 14.01
N TYR A 166 10.21 -7.72 14.34
CA TYR A 166 9.16 -7.48 13.35
C TYR A 166 9.49 -6.29 12.45
N GLN A 167 9.85 -5.16 13.06
CA GLN A 167 10.21 -3.94 12.33
C GLN A 167 11.37 -4.19 11.35
N ALA A 168 12.43 -4.85 11.80
CA ALA A 168 13.58 -5.15 10.96
C ALA A 168 13.25 -6.08 9.80
N LEU A 169 12.41 -7.09 10.02
CA LEU A 169 12.02 -8.08 9.00
C LEU A 169 11.10 -7.49 7.93
N ARG A 170 10.20 -6.60 8.31
CA ARG A 170 9.14 -6.11 7.43
C ARG A 170 9.49 -4.78 6.75
N TRP A 171 10.18 -3.90 7.47
CA TRP A 171 10.43 -2.52 7.03
C TRP A 171 11.91 -2.17 6.92
N GLY A 172 12.80 -3.08 7.35
CA GLY A 172 14.24 -2.83 7.42
C GLY A 172 14.67 -2.17 8.75
N PRO A 173 16.00 -2.09 8.99
CA PRO A 173 16.53 -1.43 10.16
C PRO A 173 16.20 0.06 10.14
N ARG A 174 15.87 0.60 11.33
CA ARG A 174 15.73 2.04 11.55
C ARG A 174 17.03 2.67 11.96
#